data_ced8bee7183a64216d1f6d668a895518
#
_entry.id   ced8bee7183a64216d1f6d668a895518
#
_cell.length_a   1.000
_cell.length_b   1.000
_cell.length_c   1.000
_cell.angle_alpha   90.00
_cell.angle_beta   90.00
_cell.angle_gamma   90.00
#
_symmetry.space_group_name_H-M   'P 1'
#
loop_
_entity.id
_entity.type
_entity.pdbx_description
1 polymer ?
#
loop_
_entity_poly.entity_id
_entity_poly.type
_entity_poly.pdbx_seq_one_letter_code
_entity_poly.pdbx_strand_id
1 'polypeptide(L)'
;MAAEDHEIEKPQTPDSSDAIATRPQQEFGIEEPTHRESPDPCKKKEKKKRSPKHWNIWHKWTDGSDTSWWFASTGIPLLAATLGPLANVSSIAALVTSWRQNNYIDGEFVSDLYGVPYSDPRWCYWLNVVSLICGCLGNVFLLCNFTQKIRYLIALPATIIFWYISSFILTGITASMEIYAPPNRPNEIYTQGYWYAVAAAAFYFVCSVLLMVNMLGYYLGHYPDHFALSDSQRTLILQTMFFFIWIAGGAAMYSKIQTDAGEDQWTFPNSLYL
;
A
#
# COMPACT_ATOMS: atom_id res chain seq x y z
N MET A 1 7.02 70.63 -26.50
CA MET A 1 5.85 70.42 -25.67
C MET A 1 6.16 69.20 -24.75
N ALA A 2 6.59 69.59 -23.60
CA ALA A 2 6.69 69.00 -22.27
C ALA A 2 6.90 67.48 -22.18
N ALA A 3 8.15 67.14 -21.86
CA ALA A 3 8.55 65.91 -21.23
C ALA A 3 8.26 66.06 -19.74
N GLU A 4 7.66 65.07 -19.15
CA GLU A 4 7.49 64.97 -17.70
C GLU A 4 8.33 63.78 -17.21
N ASP A 5 9.43 64.15 -16.54
CA ASP A 5 10.31 63.22 -15.82
C ASP A 5 9.60 62.68 -14.59
N HIS A 6 9.42 61.34 -14.49
CA HIS A 6 9.05 60.68 -13.24
C HIS A 6 10.30 60.03 -12.65
N GLU A 7 10.76 60.68 -11.60
CA GLU A 7 11.83 60.32 -10.66
C GLU A 7 11.43 59.03 -9.90
N ILE A 8 12.26 57.99 -10.03
CA ILE A 8 12.08 56.72 -9.30
C ILE A 8 12.77 56.83 -7.92
N GLU A 9 11.96 56.94 -6.91
CA GLU A 9 12.36 56.95 -5.52
C GLU A 9 12.84 55.56 -5.08
N LYS A 10 14.09 55.46 -4.60
CA LYS A 10 14.70 54.26 -4.01
C LYS A 10 14.15 54.06 -2.58
N PRO A 11 13.73 52.86 -2.18
CA PRO A 11 13.46 52.56 -0.78
C PRO A 11 14.76 52.38 -0.01
N GLN A 12 14.87 53.07 1.10
CA GLN A 12 15.91 53.00 2.11
C GLN A 12 15.84 51.67 2.86
N THR A 13 17.01 51.06 3.05
CA THR A 13 17.26 49.97 3.97
C THR A 13 17.31 50.52 5.39
N PRO A 14 16.61 49.90 6.38
CA PRO A 14 16.89 50.22 7.77
C PRO A 14 18.05 49.37 8.27
N ASP A 15 19.00 50.07 8.79
CA ASP A 15 20.09 49.63 9.64
C ASP A 15 19.53 49.08 10.95
N SER A 16 19.88 47.89 11.35
CA SER A 16 19.62 47.37 12.71
C SER A 16 20.81 46.59 13.21
N SER A 17 21.71 47.31 13.78
CA SER A 17 22.57 46.83 14.85
C SER A 17 21.73 46.59 16.11
N ASP A 18 22.24 45.59 16.87
CA ASP A 18 21.90 45.27 18.29
C ASP A 18 20.70 44.33 18.57
N ALA A 19 21.09 43.05 18.80
CA ALA A 19 20.77 42.35 20.05
C ALA A 19 21.40 40.96 20.05
N ILE A 20 22.61 40.88 20.59
CA ILE A 20 23.24 39.63 21.06
C ILE A 20 22.51 39.23 22.34
N ALA A 21 21.63 38.24 22.26
CA ALA A 21 21.08 37.60 23.45
C ALA A 21 21.98 36.44 23.88
N THR A 22 22.71 36.69 24.91
CA THR A 22 23.59 35.77 25.66
C THR A 22 22.80 34.60 26.22
N ARG A 23 23.18 33.39 25.85
CA ARG A 23 22.73 32.11 26.47
C ARG A 23 23.42 31.97 27.83
N PRO A 24 22.75 31.64 28.93
CA PRO A 24 23.44 31.32 30.19
C PRO A 24 24.08 29.95 30.11
N GLN A 25 25.40 29.90 30.36
CA GLN A 25 26.14 28.67 30.62
C GLN A 25 25.70 28.13 31.98
N GLN A 26 25.26 26.91 32.04
CA GLN A 26 25.11 26.16 33.27
C GLN A 26 26.49 25.69 33.73
N GLU A 27 26.90 26.26 34.83
CA GLU A 27 28.11 25.96 35.59
C GLU A 27 28.01 24.56 36.19
N PHE A 28 29.04 23.74 35.94
CA PHE A 28 29.19 22.40 36.46
C PHE A 28 29.83 22.54 37.88
N GLY A 29 28.98 22.49 38.91
CA GLY A 29 29.44 22.38 40.29
C GLY A 29 29.78 20.95 40.61
N ILE A 30 31.07 20.70 40.87
CA ILE A 30 31.61 19.48 41.48
C ILE A 30 31.40 19.61 42.97
N GLU A 31 30.55 18.82 43.58
CA GLU A 31 30.58 18.56 45.03
C GLU A 31 30.78 17.08 45.29
N GLU A 32 31.88 16.79 45.98
CA GLU A 32 32.30 15.50 46.47
C GLU A 32 31.50 15.12 47.75
N PRO A 33 31.16 13.84 47.94
CA PRO A 33 30.32 13.43 49.06
C PRO A 33 31.14 12.79 50.19
N THR A 34 31.03 13.28 51.37
CA THR A 34 31.26 12.54 52.60
C THR A 34 29.99 12.41 53.38
N HIS A 35 29.38 11.23 53.36
CA HIS A 35 28.76 10.71 54.59
C HIS A 35 28.49 9.20 54.46
N ARG A 36 29.14 8.48 55.36
CA ARG A 36 29.01 7.05 55.66
C ARG A 36 27.72 6.90 56.48
N GLU A 37 26.76 6.14 55.97
CA GLU A 37 25.60 5.73 56.75
C GLU A 37 25.37 4.23 56.62
N SER A 38 25.07 3.62 57.75
CA SER A 38 25.03 2.19 58.08
C SER A 38 23.89 1.40 57.41
N PRO A 39 24.01 0.05 57.38
CA PRO A 39 23.07 -0.79 56.59
C PRO A 39 21.80 -1.07 57.36
N ASP A 40 20.63 -0.68 56.73
CA ASP A 40 19.30 -1.05 57.17
C ASP A 40 18.92 -2.48 56.72
N PRO A 41 18.53 -3.37 57.64
CA PRO A 41 18.16 -4.75 57.30
C PRO A 41 16.67 -4.93 57.09
N CYS A 42 16.11 -4.42 55.99
CA CYS A 42 14.73 -4.76 55.61
C CYS A 42 14.49 -4.80 54.10
N LYS A 43 15.29 -5.60 53.36
CA LYS A 43 14.92 -5.92 51.98
C LYS A 43 13.87 -7.01 51.95
N LYS A 44 12.60 -6.60 51.84
CA LYS A 44 11.51 -7.45 51.42
C LYS A 44 11.90 -8.13 50.10
N LYS A 45 11.99 -9.45 50.10
CA LYS A 45 12.19 -10.28 48.92
C LYS A 45 11.02 -10.08 47.97
N GLU A 46 11.21 -9.23 46.95
CA GLU A 46 10.32 -9.14 45.80
C GLU A 46 10.29 -10.52 45.13
N LYS A 47 9.15 -11.19 45.19
CA LYS A 47 8.92 -12.46 44.48
C LYS A 47 8.97 -12.16 42.97
N LYS A 48 10.10 -12.42 42.36
CA LYS A 48 10.31 -12.43 40.93
C LYS A 48 9.26 -13.37 40.31
N LYS A 49 8.19 -12.79 39.75
CA LYS A 49 7.13 -13.49 39.03
C LYS A 49 7.82 -14.23 37.87
N ARG A 50 7.99 -15.54 38.01
CA ARG A 50 8.49 -16.41 36.96
C ARG A 50 7.52 -16.32 35.81
N SER A 51 7.88 -15.62 34.74
CA SER A 51 7.19 -15.75 33.46
C SER A 51 7.27 -17.22 33.01
N PRO A 52 6.22 -17.76 32.39
CA PRO A 52 6.24 -19.13 31.90
C PRO A 52 7.40 -19.25 30.90
N LYS A 53 8.24 -20.27 31.10
CA LYS A 53 9.30 -20.63 30.14
C LYS A 53 8.65 -20.98 28.83
N HIS A 54 8.57 -20.00 27.92
CA HIS A 54 8.27 -20.28 26.52
C HIS A 54 9.39 -21.19 25.98
N TRP A 55 9.01 -22.24 25.33
CA TRP A 55 9.83 -23.35 24.87
C TRP A 55 10.82 -22.87 23.80
N ASN A 56 12.04 -22.51 24.20
CA ASN A 56 13.11 -22.01 23.35
C ASN A 56 13.85 -23.13 22.63
N ILE A 57 13.19 -23.86 21.74
CA ILE A 57 13.87 -24.88 20.91
C ILE A 57 14.64 -24.24 19.72
N TRP A 58 14.28 -23.02 19.31
CA TRP A 58 14.84 -22.36 18.11
C TRP A 58 15.94 -21.31 18.38
N HIS A 59 16.29 -21.07 19.65
CA HIS A 59 17.24 -20.00 20.01
C HIS A 59 18.71 -20.28 19.62
N LYS A 60 19.01 -21.41 19.02
CA LYS A 60 20.40 -21.83 18.76
C LYS A 60 20.88 -21.60 17.31
N TRP A 61 20.03 -21.01 16.45
CA TRP A 61 20.32 -20.82 15.03
C TRP A 61 20.55 -19.36 14.60
N THR A 62 20.57 -18.38 15.51
CA THR A 62 20.50 -16.96 15.16
C THR A 62 21.69 -16.13 15.64
N ASP A 63 22.88 -16.68 15.65
CA ASP A 63 24.07 -15.91 16.05
C ASP A 63 24.80 -15.32 14.82
N GLY A 64 24.06 -14.69 13.91
CA GLY A 64 24.72 -14.13 12.72
C GLY A 64 23.88 -13.31 11.72
N SER A 65 22.63 -12.93 11.98
CA SER A 65 21.87 -12.24 10.93
C SER A 65 20.83 -11.23 11.40
N ASP A 66 21.21 -10.25 12.17
CA ASP A 66 20.31 -9.14 12.54
C ASP A 66 19.81 -8.34 11.33
N THR A 67 20.53 -8.36 10.21
CA THR A 67 20.18 -7.63 8.99
C THR A 67 19.11 -8.30 8.13
N SER A 68 18.99 -9.62 8.15
CA SER A 68 18.02 -10.34 7.30
C SER A 68 16.57 -10.18 7.77
N TRP A 69 16.34 -10.07 9.07
CA TRP A 69 15.01 -9.89 9.63
C TRP A 69 14.49 -8.46 9.55
N TRP A 70 15.39 -7.48 9.38
CA TRP A 70 14.97 -6.09 9.14
C TRP A 70 14.15 -5.96 7.86
N PHE A 71 14.53 -6.63 6.78
CA PHE A 71 13.76 -6.63 5.54
C PHE A 71 12.38 -7.27 5.74
N ALA A 72 12.31 -8.40 6.44
CA ALA A 72 11.03 -9.07 6.71
C ALA A 72 10.10 -8.20 7.58
N SER A 73 10.64 -7.48 8.55
CA SER A 73 9.86 -6.66 9.48
C SER A 73 9.39 -5.33 8.88
N THR A 74 10.21 -4.68 8.06
CA THR A 74 9.95 -3.34 7.53
C THR A 74 9.64 -3.35 6.04
N GLY A 75 10.41 -4.08 5.25
CA GLY A 75 10.29 -4.12 3.80
C GLY A 75 8.99 -4.79 3.33
N ILE A 76 8.60 -5.91 3.94
CA ILE A 76 7.37 -6.63 3.57
C ILE A 76 6.11 -5.78 3.77
N PRO A 77 5.86 -5.16 4.94
CA PRO A 77 4.72 -4.27 5.10
C PRO A 77 4.72 -3.09 4.13
N LEU A 78 5.89 -2.52 3.83
CA LEU A 78 6.02 -1.42 2.88
C LEU A 78 5.69 -1.86 1.45
N LEU A 79 6.19 -3.01 1.01
CA LEU A 79 5.82 -3.62 -0.28
C LEU A 79 4.32 -3.90 -0.37
N ALA A 80 3.74 -4.49 0.67
CA ALA A 80 2.30 -4.75 0.70
C ALA A 80 1.48 -3.46 0.62
N ALA A 81 1.95 -2.37 1.25
CA ALA A 81 1.30 -1.06 1.20
C ALA A 81 1.36 -0.40 -0.18
N THR A 82 2.31 -0.75 -1.02
CA THR A 82 2.41 -0.26 -2.41
C THR A 82 1.68 -1.16 -3.40
N LEU A 83 1.88 -2.47 -3.30
CA LEU A 83 1.27 -3.45 -4.21
C LEU A 83 -0.23 -3.64 -3.97
N GLY A 84 -0.72 -3.48 -2.74
CA GLY A 84 -2.14 -3.61 -2.41
C GLY A 84 -3.02 -2.60 -3.16
N PRO A 85 -2.76 -1.29 -3.12
CA PRO A 85 -3.46 -0.29 -3.92
C PRO A 85 -3.31 -0.54 -5.43
N LEU A 86 -2.14 -0.96 -5.90
CA LEU A 86 -1.92 -1.32 -7.31
C LEU A 86 -2.80 -2.50 -7.73
N ALA A 87 -2.97 -3.51 -6.87
CA ALA A 87 -3.90 -4.62 -7.10
C ALA A 87 -5.35 -4.13 -7.23
N ASN A 88 -5.77 -3.17 -6.39
CA ASN A 88 -7.10 -2.55 -6.50
C ASN A 88 -7.26 -1.83 -7.83
N VAL A 89 -6.28 -1.03 -8.27
CA VAL A 89 -6.32 -0.34 -9.57
C VAL A 89 -6.44 -1.35 -10.72
N SER A 90 -5.66 -2.44 -10.69
CA SER A 90 -5.75 -3.51 -11.69
C SER A 90 -7.12 -4.20 -11.66
N SER A 91 -7.70 -4.43 -10.47
CA SER A 91 -9.05 -5.00 -10.32
C SER A 91 -10.13 -4.06 -10.84
N ILE A 92 -10.01 -2.75 -10.64
CA ILE A 92 -10.91 -1.74 -11.23
C ILE A 92 -10.81 -1.77 -12.75
N ALA A 93 -9.58 -1.78 -13.29
CA ALA A 93 -9.36 -1.87 -14.73
C ALA A 93 -10.02 -3.13 -15.33
N ALA A 94 -9.89 -4.27 -14.65
CA ALA A 94 -10.53 -5.53 -15.04
C ALA A 94 -12.06 -5.47 -14.94
N LEU A 95 -12.62 -4.65 -14.05
CA LEU A 95 -14.08 -4.51 -13.89
C LEU A 95 -14.71 -3.64 -14.98
N VAL A 96 -14.03 -2.57 -15.38
CA VAL A 96 -14.55 -1.58 -16.35
C VAL A 96 -14.24 -1.92 -17.80
N THR A 97 -13.36 -2.90 -18.05
CA THR A 97 -12.97 -3.32 -19.39
C THR A 97 -13.59 -4.68 -19.70
N SER A 98 -14.18 -4.83 -20.91
CA SER A 98 -14.65 -6.14 -21.38
C SER A 98 -13.48 -7.10 -21.50
N TRP A 99 -13.67 -8.39 -21.15
CA TRP A 99 -12.61 -9.39 -21.13
C TRP A 99 -12.39 -10.07 -22.46
N ARG A 100 -13.35 -9.91 -23.39
CA ARG A 100 -13.33 -10.56 -24.71
C ARG A 100 -13.67 -9.56 -25.81
N GLN A 101 -13.06 -9.76 -26.96
CA GLN A 101 -13.35 -8.98 -28.18
C GLN A 101 -13.35 -9.87 -29.41
N ASN A 102 -14.11 -9.44 -30.42
CA ASN A 102 -14.11 -10.07 -31.73
C ASN A 102 -13.21 -9.27 -32.68
N ASN A 103 -12.26 -9.94 -33.30
CA ASN A 103 -11.32 -9.37 -34.26
C ASN A 103 -11.71 -9.67 -35.71
N TYR A 104 -12.83 -10.34 -35.95
CA TYR A 104 -13.33 -10.63 -37.30
C TYR A 104 -14.57 -9.80 -37.58
N ILE A 105 -14.41 -8.72 -38.36
CA ILE A 105 -15.43 -7.73 -38.66
C ILE A 105 -15.59 -7.62 -40.19
N ASP A 106 -16.80 -7.68 -40.72
CA ASP A 106 -17.13 -7.52 -42.14
C ASP A 106 -16.33 -8.44 -43.11
N GLY A 107 -15.90 -9.60 -42.65
CA GLY A 107 -15.19 -10.56 -43.46
C GLY A 107 -13.67 -10.40 -43.47
N GLU A 108 -13.12 -9.46 -42.72
CA GLU A 108 -11.69 -9.22 -42.57
C GLU A 108 -11.21 -9.32 -41.11
N PHE A 109 -9.94 -9.76 -40.93
CA PHE A 109 -9.30 -9.71 -39.63
C PHE A 109 -8.78 -8.30 -39.32
N VAL A 110 -9.24 -7.75 -38.23
CA VAL A 110 -8.81 -6.44 -37.70
C VAL A 110 -7.73 -6.65 -36.64
N SER A 111 -6.82 -5.70 -36.55
CA SER A 111 -5.79 -5.75 -35.49
C SER A 111 -6.43 -5.71 -34.09
N ASP A 112 -5.75 -6.30 -33.11
CA ASP A 112 -6.21 -6.40 -31.71
C ASP A 112 -6.62 -5.04 -31.09
N LEU A 113 -6.14 -3.95 -31.67
CA LEU A 113 -6.43 -2.59 -31.23
C LEU A 113 -7.85 -2.12 -31.62
N TYR A 114 -8.41 -2.69 -32.69
CA TYR A 114 -9.70 -2.27 -33.29
C TYR A 114 -10.79 -3.33 -33.15
N GLY A 115 -10.53 -4.39 -32.35
CA GLY A 115 -11.53 -5.43 -32.09
C GLY A 115 -12.77 -4.86 -31.38
N VAL A 116 -13.93 -5.37 -31.69
CA VAL A 116 -15.20 -4.98 -31.07
C VAL A 116 -15.41 -5.77 -29.80
N PRO A 117 -15.45 -5.10 -28.61
CA PRO A 117 -15.71 -5.76 -27.36
C PRO A 117 -17.16 -6.27 -27.31
N TYR A 118 -17.39 -7.43 -26.72
CA TYR A 118 -18.73 -7.94 -26.47
C TYR A 118 -18.96 -8.27 -25.00
N SER A 119 -20.24 -8.37 -24.62
CA SER A 119 -20.64 -8.47 -23.22
C SER A 119 -20.17 -9.77 -22.56
N ASP A 120 -19.53 -9.62 -21.41
CA ASP A 120 -19.16 -10.74 -20.56
C ASP A 120 -20.36 -11.30 -19.76
N PRO A 121 -20.32 -12.56 -19.30
CA PRO A 121 -21.36 -13.14 -18.47
C PRO A 121 -21.58 -12.31 -17.19
N ARG A 122 -22.85 -12.11 -16.80
CA ARG A 122 -23.21 -11.30 -15.62
C ARG A 122 -22.60 -11.81 -14.31
N TRP A 123 -22.39 -13.11 -14.19
CA TRP A 123 -21.75 -13.69 -13.00
C TRP A 123 -20.28 -13.26 -12.85
N CYS A 124 -19.55 -13.11 -13.97
CA CYS A 124 -18.18 -12.62 -13.99
C CYS A 124 -18.11 -11.19 -13.40
N TYR A 125 -18.97 -10.30 -13.86
CA TYR A 125 -19.06 -8.93 -13.36
C TYR A 125 -19.31 -8.87 -11.84
N TRP A 126 -20.35 -9.56 -11.36
CA TRP A 126 -20.69 -9.50 -9.93
C TRP A 126 -19.63 -10.11 -9.01
N LEU A 127 -19.01 -11.21 -9.42
CA LEU A 127 -17.92 -11.81 -8.65
C LEU A 127 -16.68 -10.90 -8.64
N ASN A 128 -16.39 -10.21 -9.74
CA ASN A 128 -15.30 -9.23 -9.79
C ASN A 128 -15.60 -8.04 -8.85
N VAL A 129 -16.83 -7.54 -8.78
CA VAL A 129 -17.25 -6.51 -7.81
C VAL A 129 -17.02 -6.99 -6.37
N VAL A 130 -17.43 -8.22 -6.04
CA VAL A 130 -17.21 -8.78 -4.70
C VAL A 130 -15.71 -8.88 -4.38
N SER A 131 -14.92 -9.34 -5.34
CA SER A 131 -13.46 -9.38 -5.20
C SER A 131 -12.86 -8.01 -4.94
N LEU A 132 -13.28 -6.99 -5.70
CA LEU A 132 -12.81 -5.61 -5.51
C LEU A 132 -13.17 -5.06 -4.13
N ILE A 133 -14.40 -5.32 -3.65
CA ILE A 133 -14.82 -4.91 -2.30
C ILE A 133 -13.92 -5.57 -1.24
N CYS A 134 -13.66 -6.87 -1.36
CA CYS A 134 -12.74 -7.57 -0.47
C CYS A 134 -11.32 -6.98 -0.54
N GLY A 135 -10.81 -6.69 -1.74
CA GLY A 135 -9.52 -6.05 -1.93
C GLY A 135 -9.43 -4.68 -1.25
N CYS A 136 -10.45 -3.84 -1.41
CA CYS A 136 -10.56 -2.54 -0.75
C CYS A 136 -10.62 -2.66 0.77
N LEU A 137 -11.41 -3.60 1.31
CA LEU A 137 -11.47 -3.85 2.75
C LEU A 137 -10.10 -4.28 3.30
N GLY A 138 -9.38 -5.16 2.58
CA GLY A 138 -8.01 -5.53 2.94
C GLY A 138 -7.07 -4.31 3.04
N ASN A 139 -7.13 -3.39 2.07
CA ASN A 139 -6.36 -2.15 2.11
C ASN A 139 -6.75 -1.24 3.29
N VAL A 140 -8.05 -1.14 3.61
CA VAL A 140 -8.53 -0.36 4.76
C VAL A 140 -8.00 -0.96 6.08
N PHE A 141 -8.03 -2.28 6.25
CA PHE A 141 -7.49 -2.94 7.44
C PHE A 141 -5.97 -2.74 7.55
N LEU A 142 -5.24 -2.83 6.43
CA LEU A 142 -3.82 -2.53 6.39
C LEU A 142 -3.53 -1.09 6.81
N LEU A 143 -4.31 -0.13 6.31
CA LEU A 143 -4.20 1.27 6.68
C LEU A 143 -4.50 1.49 8.17
N CYS A 144 -5.54 0.85 8.71
CA CYS A 144 -5.88 0.89 10.13
C CYS A 144 -4.77 0.31 11.00
N ASN A 145 -4.06 -0.71 10.51
CA ASN A 145 -2.89 -1.26 11.16
C ASN A 145 -1.75 -0.23 11.22
N PHE A 146 -1.42 0.44 10.11
CA PHE A 146 -0.35 1.45 10.07
C PHE A 146 -0.68 2.70 10.91
N THR A 147 -1.95 3.10 10.97
CA THR A 147 -2.39 4.21 11.81
C THR A 147 -2.56 3.83 13.30
N GLN A 148 -2.27 2.57 13.67
CA GLN A 148 -2.42 2.02 15.02
C GLN A 148 -3.83 2.16 15.62
N LYS A 149 -4.85 2.35 14.78
CA LYS A 149 -6.25 2.42 15.21
C LYS A 149 -6.79 1.05 15.64
N ILE A 150 -6.27 -0.02 15.05
CA ILE A 150 -6.65 -1.41 15.34
C ILE A 150 -5.39 -2.16 15.79
N ARG A 151 -5.57 -3.11 16.72
CA ARG A 151 -4.46 -3.95 17.19
C ARG A 151 -3.88 -4.76 16.02
N TYR A 152 -2.56 -4.81 15.94
CA TYR A 152 -1.80 -5.55 14.92
C TYR A 152 -2.31 -6.99 14.70
N LEU A 153 -2.58 -7.70 15.79
CA LEU A 153 -3.06 -9.10 15.78
C LEU A 153 -4.47 -9.28 15.18
N ILE A 154 -5.23 -8.22 14.97
CA ILE A 154 -6.55 -8.28 14.34
C ILE A 154 -6.47 -7.74 12.91
N ALA A 155 -5.83 -6.61 12.73
CA ALA A 155 -5.79 -5.92 11.44
C ALA A 155 -5.01 -6.71 10.40
N LEU A 156 -3.84 -7.27 10.77
CA LEU A 156 -3.00 -8.01 9.82
C LEU A 156 -3.65 -9.32 9.33
N PRO A 157 -4.17 -10.21 10.20
CA PRO A 157 -4.89 -11.39 9.74
C PRO A 157 -6.12 -11.05 8.91
N ALA A 158 -6.86 -10.00 9.27
CA ALA A 158 -8.02 -9.55 8.49
C ALA A 158 -7.59 -9.14 7.07
N THR A 159 -6.52 -8.35 6.91
CA THR A 159 -5.96 -7.98 5.61
C THR A 159 -5.61 -9.21 4.79
N ILE A 160 -4.90 -10.17 5.38
CA ILE A 160 -4.48 -11.41 4.71
C ILE A 160 -5.69 -12.20 4.22
N ILE A 161 -6.71 -12.38 5.06
CA ILE A 161 -7.92 -13.13 4.71
C ILE A 161 -8.66 -12.44 3.57
N PHE A 162 -8.89 -11.14 3.64
CA PHE A 162 -9.62 -10.41 2.60
C PHE A 162 -8.88 -10.43 1.25
N TRP A 163 -7.56 -10.32 1.25
CA TRP A 163 -6.78 -10.38 0.02
C TRP A 163 -6.71 -11.80 -0.55
N TYR A 164 -6.66 -12.86 0.29
CA TYR A 164 -6.79 -14.23 -0.20
C TYR A 164 -8.17 -14.47 -0.83
N ILE A 165 -9.25 -14.03 -0.19
CA ILE A 165 -10.61 -14.14 -0.75
C ILE A 165 -10.66 -13.43 -2.11
N SER A 166 -10.16 -12.21 -2.21
CA SER A 166 -10.10 -11.46 -3.47
C SER A 166 -9.30 -12.20 -4.54
N SER A 167 -8.11 -12.71 -4.21
CA SER A 167 -7.26 -13.48 -5.11
C SER A 167 -7.94 -14.76 -5.60
N PHE A 168 -8.55 -15.53 -4.70
CA PHE A 168 -9.22 -16.78 -5.07
C PHE A 168 -10.47 -16.54 -5.94
N ILE A 169 -11.23 -15.50 -5.66
CA ILE A 169 -12.38 -15.12 -6.51
C ILE A 169 -11.90 -14.78 -7.90
N LEU A 170 -10.89 -13.91 -8.06
CA LEU A 170 -10.35 -13.53 -9.37
C LEU A 170 -9.76 -14.72 -10.12
N THR A 171 -8.97 -15.55 -9.45
CA THR A 171 -8.43 -16.78 -10.03
C THR A 171 -9.55 -17.72 -10.47
N GLY A 172 -10.59 -17.88 -9.64
CA GLY A 172 -11.76 -18.69 -9.96
C GLY A 172 -12.51 -18.16 -11.18
N ILE A 173 -12.70 -16.84 -11.29
CA ILE A 173 -13.37 -16.22 -12.46
C ILE A 173 -12.53 -16.42 -13.72
N THR A 174 -11.22 -16.12 -13.67
CA THR A 174 -10.34 -16.26 -14.85
C THR A 174 -10.26 -17.71 -15.33
N ALA A 175 -10.15 -18.69 -14.43
CA ALA A 175 -10.19 -20.09 -14.76
C ALA A 175 -11.56 -20.54 -15.30
N SER A 176 -12.65 -20.04 -14.72
CA SER A 176 -14.01 -20.37 -15.20
C SER A 176 -14.28 -19.78 -16.57
N MET A 177 -13.75 -18.59 -16.88
CA MET A 177 -13.86 -18.00 -18.21
C MET A 177 -13.17 -18.85 -19.27
N GLU A 178 -11.98 -19.40 -18.97
CA GLU A 178 -11.25 -20.28 -19.88
C GLU A 178 -12.00 -21.61 -20.12
N ILE A 179 -12.75 -22.12 -19.13
CA ILE A 179 -13.45 -23.41 -19.23
C ILE A 179 -14.83 -23.26 -19.86
N TYR A 180 -15.63 -22.28 -19.40
CA TYR A 180 -17.05 -22.19 -19.74
C TYR A 180 -17.39 -21.17 -20.82
N ALA A 181 -16.52 -20.21 -21.05
CA ALA A 181 -16.75 -19.14 -22.03
C ALA A 181 -15.44 -18.74 -22.74
N PRO A 182 -14.68 -19.73 -23.27
CA PRO A 182 -13.44 -19.41 -23.99
C PRO A 182 -13.77 -18.61 -25.26
N PRO A 183 -12.88 -17.73 -25.70
CA PRO A 183 -13.01 -17.04 -26.98
C PRO A 183 -12.91 -18.05 -28.14
N ASN A 184 -13.77 -17.91 -29.14
CA ASN A 184 -13.76 -18.77 -30.33
C ASN A 184 -12.62 -18.36 -31.28
N ARG A 185 -11.44 -18.93 -31.04
CA ARG A 185 -10.26 -18.68 -31.90
C ARG A 185 -10.48 -19.24 -33.31
N PRO A 186 -10.05 -18.54 -34.38
CA PRO A 186 -9.17 -17.36 -34.40
C PRO A 186 -9.90 -16.01 -34.32
N ASN A 187 -11.22 -15.97 -34.34
CA ASN A 187 -12.01 -14.75 -34.50
C ASN A 187 -12.09 -13.89 -33.22
N GLU A 188 -12.04 -14.54 -32.06
CA GLU A 188 -12.18 -13.91 -30.75
C GLU A 188 -10.90 -14.07 -29.93
N ILE A 189 -10.57 -13.04 -29.16
CA ILE A 189 -9.41 -13.03 -28.28
C ILE A 189 -9.76 -12.44 -26.91
N TYR A 190 -8.91 -12.71 -25.92
CA TYR A 190 -8.95 -12.02 -24.62
C TYR A 190 -8.35 -10.62 -24.74
N THR A 191 -9.04 -9.65 -24.14
CA THR A 191 -8.61 -8.26 -24.07
C THR A 191 -7.63 -8.04 -22.92
N GLN A 192 -7.11 -6.83 -22.80
CA GLN A 192 -6.31 -6.40 -21.66
C GLN A 192 -7.07 -6.53 -20.33
N GLY A 193 -8.42 -6.40 -20.32
CA GLY A 193 -9.26 -6.58 -19.14
C GLY A 193 -9.08 -7.91 -18.43
N TYR A 194 -9.00 -9.01 -19.20
CA TYR A 194 -8.70 -10.34 -18.66
C TYR A 194 -7.32 -10.39 -17.99
N TRP A 195 -6.30 -9.82 -18.63
CA TRP A 195 -4.95 -9.82 -18.08
C TRP A 195 -4.80 -8.93 -16.85
N TYR A 196 -5.57 -7.85 -16.74
CA TYR A 196 -5.63 -7.05 -15.51
C TYR A 196 -6.24 -7.84 -14.35
N ALA A 197 -7.24 -8.69 -14.59
CA ALA A 197 -7.79 -9.58 -13.57
C ALA A 197 -6.75 -10.61 -13.09
N VAL A 198 -5.99 -11.20 -14.01
CA VAL A 198 -4.90 -12.14 -13.69
C VAL A 198 -3.81 -11.42 -12.87
N ALA A 199 -3.40 -10.22 -13.28
CA ALA A 199 -2.40 -9.42 -12.56
C ALA A 199 -2.89 -9.06 -11.15
N ALA A 200 -4.14 -8.60 -11.00
CA ALA A 200 -4.72 -8.29 -9.70
C ALA A 200 -4.76 -9.52 -8.78
N ALA A 201 -5.16 -10.69 -9.30
CA ALA A 201 -5.15 -11.95 -8.55
C ALA A 201 -3.75 -12.30 -8.05
N ALA A 202 -2.73 -12.16 -8.92
CA ALA A 202 -1.33 -12.41 -8.57
C ALA A 202 -0.82 -11.43 -7.50
N PHE A 203 -1.12 -10.14 -7.63
CA PHE A 203 -0.69 -9.14 -6.64
C PHE A 203 -1.33 -9.38 -5.27
N TYR A 204 -2.63 -9.66 -5.19
CA TYR A 204 -3.28 -10.00 -3.93
C TYR A 204 -2.69 -11.25 -3.30
N PHE A 205 -2.42 -12.29 -4.11
CA PHE A 205 -1.82 -13.52 -3.64
C PHE A 205 -0.42 -13.29 -3.06
N VAL A 206 0.45 -12.62 -3.82
CA VAL A 206 1.83 -12.33 -3.39
C VAL A 206 1.83 -11.48 -2.12
N CYS A 207 1.00 -10.43 -2.06
CA CYS A 207 0.88 -9.59 -0.86
C CYS A 207 0.41 -10.39 0.35
N SER A 208 -0.58 -11.29 0.17
CA SER A 208 -1.07 -12.14 1.25
C SER A 208 0.01 -13.09 1.78
N VAL A 209 0.77 -13.73 0.89
CA VAL A 209 1.90 -14.60 1.26
C VAL A 209 2.97 -13.81 2.00
N LEU A 210 3.35 -12.64 1.51
CA LEU A 210 4.35 -11.78 2.15
C LEU A 210 3.91 -11.36 3.55
N LEU A 211 2.66 -10.91 3.71
CA LEU A 211 2.12 -10.55 5.04
C LEU A 211 2.00 -11.75 5.96
N MET A 212 1.71 -12.95 5.43
CA MET A 212 1.70 -14.18 6.22
C MET A 212 3.11 -14.52 6.74
N VAL A 213 4.14 -14.37 5.91
CA VAL A 213 5.55 -14.52 6.33
C VAL A 213 5.91 -13.49 7.41
N ASN A 214 5.48 -12.25 7.24
CA ASN A 214 5.68 -11.19 8.23
C ASN A 214 4.99 -11.53 9.57
N MET A 215 3.75 -12.00 9.51
CA MET A 215 3.00 -12.43 10.70
C MET A 215 3.67 -13.61 11.39
N LEU A 216 4.18 -14.59 10.64
CA LEU A 216 4.91 -15.73 11.17
C LEU A 216 6.19 -15.30 11.89
N GLY A 217 6.96 -14.37 11.32
CA GLY A 217 8.15 -13.78 11.94
C GLY A 217 7.83 -13.11 13.29
N TYR A 218 6.69 -12.44 13.38
CA TYR A 218 6.19 -11.86 14.63
C TYR A 218 5.87 -12.93 15.68
N TYR A 219 5.13 -13.99 15.31
CA TYR A 219 4.81 -15.10 16.23
C TYR A 219 6.04 -15.87 16.72
N LEU A 220 7.08 -15.97 15.89
CA LEU A 220 8.34 -16.62 16.26
C LEU A 220 9.21 -15.74 17.18
N GLY A 221 8.80 -14.51 17.47
CA GLY A 221 9.51 -13.61 18.38
C GLY A 221 10.86 -13.09 17.84
N HIS A 222 11.02 -13.08 16.52
CA HIS A 222 12.23 -12.55 15.86
C HIS A 222 12.22 -11.03 15.71
N TYR A 223 11.11 -10.36 16.05
CA TYR A 223 11.00 -8.91 16.00
C TYR A 223 11.25 -8.30 17.38
N PRO A 224 11.94 -7.16 17.48
CA PRO A 224 12.12 -6.46 18.74
C PRO A 224 10.76 -5.99 19.30
N ASP A 225 10.64 -5.96 20.62
CA ASP A 225 9.39 -5.62 21.34
C ASP A 225 8.80 -4.24 20.99
N HIS A 226 9.55 -3.38 20.31
CA HIS A 226 9.17 -2.03 19.88
C HIS A 226 9.16 -1.88 18.37
N PHE A 227 8.55 -2.83 17.65
CA PHE A 227 8.37 -2.69 16.22
C PHE A 227 7.24 -1.68 15.94
N ALA A 228 7.59 -0.43 15.87
CA ALA A 228 6.72 0.64 15.38
C ALA A 228 7.35 1.24 14.12
N LEU A 229 6.58 1.31 13.02
CA LEU A 229 6.99 2.09 11.86
C LEU A 229 7.25 3.53 12.30
N SER A 230 8.31 4.14 11.77
CA SER A 230 8.59 5.56 11.98
C SER A 230 7.45 6.41 11.40
N ASP A 231 7.25 7.60 11.94
CA ASP A 231 6.20 8.51 11.45
C ASP A 231 6.41 8.87 9.96
N SER A 232 7.67 8.96 9.53
CA SER A 232 8.01 9.17 8.11
C SER A 232 7.56 8.01 7.22
N GLN A 233 7.73 6.76 7.66
CA GLN A 233 7.28 5.57 6.92
C GLN A 233 5.76 5.50 6.84
N ARG A 234 5.05 5.83 7.92
CA ARG A 234 3.58 5.89 7.93
C ARG A 234 3.06 6.95 6.97
N THR A 235 3.67 8.14 6.98
CA THR A 235 3.32 9.22 6.06
C THR A 235 3.55 8.81 4.61
N LEU A 236 4.66 8.15 4.30
CA LEU A 236 4.95 7.64 2.97
C LEU A 236 3.90 6.63 2.49
N ILE A 237 3.50 5.68 3.35
CA ILE A 237 2.47 4.69 3.04
C ILE A 237 1.12 5.37 2.76
N LEU A 238 0.71 6.29 3.63
CA LEU A 238 -0.53 7.07 3.45
C LEU A 238 -0.50 7.84 2.13
N GLN A 239 0.59 8.55 1.86
CA GLN A 239 0.77 9.31 0.63
C GLN A 239 0.69 8.41 -0.60
N THR A 240 1.32 7.24 -0.58
CA THR A 240 1.26 6.27 -1.69
C THR A 240 -0.16 5.75 -1.91
N MET A 241 -0.90 5.42 -0.85
CA MET A 241 -2.29 4.98 -0.97
C MET A 241 -3.20 6.08 -1.56
N PHE A 242 -3.07 7.31 -1.08
CA PHE A 242 -3.82 8.45 -1.63
C PHE A 242 -3.45 8.73 -3.09
N PHE A 243 -2.19 8.58 -3.47
CA PHE A 243 -1.74 8.72 -4.83
C PHE A 243 -2.43 7.73 -5.77
N PHE A 244 -2.51 6.45 -5.40
CA PHE A 244 -3.23 5.46 -6.21
C PHE A 244 -4.73 5.74 -6.31
N ILE A 245 -5.37 6.20 -5.22
CA ILE A 245 -6.77 6.61 -5.23
C ILE A 245 -6.98 7.80 -6.17
N TRP A 246 -6.08 8.77 -6.14
CA TRP A 246 -6.13 9.96 -6.99
C TRP A 246 -5.98 9.59 -8.46
N ILE A 247 -4.98 8.76 -8.80
CA ILE A 247 -4.77 8.30 -10.18
C ILE A 247 -5.99 7.51 -10.68
N ALA A 248 -6.49 6.55 -9.91
CA ALA A 248 -7.64 5.75 -10.31
C ALA A 248 -8.91 6.62 -10.48
N GLY A 249 -9.13 7.57 -9.57
CA GLY A 249 -10.23 8.54 -9.67
C GLY A 249 -10.11 9.44 -10.88
N GLY A 250 -8.91 9.97 -11.14
CA GLY A 250 -8.62 10.79 -12.32
C GLY A 250 -8.84 10.04 -13.63
N ALA A 251 -8.33 8.82 -13.74
CA ALA A 251 -8.50 7.97 -14.91
C ALA A 251 -9.99 7.64 -15.15
N ALA A 252 -10.76 7.34 -14.10
CA ALA A 252 -12.18 7.07 -14.21
C ALA A 252 -12.96 8.30 -14.68
N MET A 253 -12.68 9.48 -14.14
CA MET A 253 -13.30 10.74 -14.58
C MET A 253 -12.94 11.07 -16.02
N TYR A 254 -11.67 10.97 -16.39
CA TYR A 254 -11.19 11.29 -17.72
C TYR A 254 -11.80 10.36 -18.77
N SER A 255 -11.78 9.03 -18.51
CA SER A 255 -12.42 8.05 -19.39
C SER A 255 -13.90 8.36 -19.59
N LYS A 256 -14.64 8.70 -18.53
CA LYS A 256 -16.05 9.04 -18.63
C LYS A 256 -16.29 10.30 -19.45
N ILE A 257 -15.53 11.37 -19.22
CA ILE A 257 -15.65 12.64 -19.96
C ILE A 257 -15.40 12.43 -21.45
N GLN A 258 -14.39 11.64 -21.80
CA GLN A 258 -14.05 11.37 -23.21
C GLN A 258 -15.10 10.47 -23.89
N THR A 259 -15.61 9.46 -23.19
CA THR A 259 -16.71 8.64 -23.71
C THR A 259 -17.99 9.48 -23.93
N ASP A 260 -18.32 10.38 -22.99
CA ASP A 260 -19.45 11.30 -23.13
C ASP A 260 -19.26 12.31 -24.28
N ALA A 261 -18.02 12.60 -24.66
CA ALA A 261 -17.66 13.44 -25.82
C ALA A 261 -17.67 12.67 -27.17
N GLY A 262 -17.90 11.36 -27.16
CA GLY A 262 -17.91 10.49 -28.34
C GLY A 262 -16.55 9.93 -28.76
N GLU A 263 -15.56 10.02 -27.87
CA GLU A 263 -14.20 9.48 -28.09
C GLU A 263 -14.07 8.12 -27.38
N ASP A 264 -14.56 7.05 -28.00
CA ASP A 264 -14.57 5.69 -27.41
C ASP A 264 -13.18 5.06 -27.22
N GLN A 265 -12.13 5.68 -27.76
CA GLN A 265 -10.74 5.18 -27.63
C GLN A 265 -10.15 5.36 -26.23
N TRP A 266 -10.73 6.25 -25.40
CA TRP A 266 -10.25 6.57 -24.05
C TRP A 266 -10.87 5.66 -23.00
N THR A 267 -10.52 4.38 -23.07
CA THR A 267 -10.87 3.43 -22.02
C THR A 267 -10.17 3.78 -20.70
N PHE A 268 -10.68 3.25 -19.58
CA PHE A 268 -10.05 3.47 -18.26
C PHE A 268 -8.56 3.12 -18.23
N PRO A 269 -8.08 1.99 -18.79
CA PRO A 269 -6.65 1.72 -18.85
C PRO A 269 -5.86 2.76 -19.65
N ASN A 270 -6.38 3.21 -20.80
CA ASN A 270 -5.72 4.24 -21.60
C ASN A 270 -5.64 5.56 -20.84
N SER A 271 -6.67 5.91 -20.09
CA SER A 271 -6.73 7.11 -19.24
C SER A 271 -5.80 7.02 -18.03
N LEU A 272 -5.41 5.82 -17.62
CA LEU A 272 -4.48 5.60 -16.51
C LEU A 272 -3.01 5.92 -16.90
N TYR A 273 -2.69 5.89 -18.20
CA TYR A 273 -1.34 6.18 -18.71
C TYR A 273 -1.09 7.68 -18.98
N LEU A 274 -2.12 8.52 -18.90
CA LEU A 274 -1.99 9.99 -19.00
C LEU A 274 -1.63 10.60 -17.65
#